data_c18d86b5a5d90ca0b84adbb7d988ea49
#
_entry.id   c18d86b5a5d90ca0b84adbb7d988ea49
#
_cell.length_a   1.000
_cell.length_b   1.000
_cell.length_c   1.000
_cell.angle_alpha   90.00
_cell.angle_beta   90.00
_cell.angle_gamma   90.00
#
_symmetry.space_group_name_H-M   'P 1'
#
loop_
_entity.id
_entity.type
_entity.pdbx_description
1 polymer ?
#
loop_
_entity_poly.entity_id
_entity_poly.type
_entity_poly.pdbx_seq_one_letter_code
_entity_poly.pdbx_strand_id
1 'polypeptide(L)'
;MEKNIFLELEERGIIEQFIDRENLIKHLDEGNVPFYIGIDPTADSLHIGHYVGLMVASYLQKAGHSPLILIGGGTAAIGDPSGKTDLRRMMSREEMDENVEKIKKQVSRFVNFEGENAARIVNNADWLLNLNYIDFMREIGSKFSVNRMLAAECYKTRLETGLTFFEMGYMLLQSYDFLHLYNQFGCKLEIGGNDQWSNIIGGAELIRKLGHDDAFAFTFKLLTTKEGKKMGKTEKGALWLDKDKTSPYEFYQYWRNVADQDVENVLKMLTYLPLDEIKKLTSVEGQELNKAKKIAAYEITKLIHGEEEAKKAEEASEALFGNGANNANMPTIEIEAETSILDAIILAGFAQSKGQAKTLIAQGGITLNDNKVEDLQLKITSNMLSEELILKKGKKGFCKLISK
;
A
#
# COMPACT_ATOMS: atom_id res chain seq x y z
N MET A 1 -3.29 18.70 27.49
CA MET A 1 -2.09 18.26 26.78
C MET A 1 -2.58 17.33 25.68
N GLU A 2 -2.23 17.60 24.45
CA GLU A 2 -2.48 16.64 23.37
C GLU A 2 -1.76 15.34 23.69
N LYS A 3 -2.38 14.22 23.39
CA LYS A 3 -1.84 12.89 23.65
C LYS A 3 -0.59 12.69 22.78
N ASN A 4 0.51 12.18 23.36
CA ASN A 4 1.70 11.84 22.58
C ASN A 4 1.34 10.92 21.39
N ILE A 5 1.84 11.25 20.21
CA ILE A 5 1.46 10.55 18.97
C ILE A 5 1.83 9.07 18.99
N PHE A 6 2.94 8.68 19.61
CA PHE A 6 3.32 7.28 19.74
C PHE A 6 2.27 6.48 20.53
N LEU A 7 1.75 7.06 21.62
CA LEU A 7 0.70 6.44 22.44
C LEU A 7 -0.63 6.33 21.68
N GLU A 8 -0.93 7.29 20.81
CA GLU A 8 -2.10 7.18 19.92
C GLU A 8 -1.95 6.03 18.92
N LEU A 9 -0.78 5.91 18.27
CA LEU A 9 -0.49 4.84 17.33
C LEU A 9 -0.48 3.45 18.01
N GLU A 10 -0.01 3.36 19.27
CA GLU A 10 -0.13 2.13 20.08
C GLU A 10 -1.61 1.77 20.34
N GLU A 11 -2.43 2.73 20.75
CA GLU A 11 -3.86 2.49 21.02
C GLU A 11 -4.64 2.12 19.74
N ARG A 12 -4.24 2.65 18.59
CA ARG A 12 -4.74 2.23 17.28
C ARG A 12 -4.29 0.81 16.92
N GLY A 13 -3.35 0.23 17.67
CA GLY A 13 -2.80 -1.10 17.40
C GLY A 13 -1.86 -1.13 16.19
N ILE A 14 -1.33 0.02 15.78
CA ILE A 14 -0.44 0.17 14.61
C ILE A 14 0.99 -0.27 14.95
N ILE A 15 1.49 0.08 16.14
CA ILE A 15 2.87 -0.22 16.55
C ILE A 15 3.08 -1.73 16.74
N GLU A 16 4.23 -2.22 16.26
CA GLU A 16 4.62 -3.63 16.42
C GLU A 16 5.91 -3.78 17.24
N GLN A 17 6.99 -3.15 16.83
CA GLN A 17 8.28 -3.17 17.53
C GLN A 17 8.84 -1.75 17.67
N PHE A 18 9.67 -1.54 18.65
CA PHE A 18 10.30 -0.23 18.91
C PHE A 18 11.62 -0.37 19.66
N ILE A 19 12.47 0.65 19.57
CA ILE A 19 13.69 0.80 20.36
C ILE A 19 13.39 1.81 21.46
N ASP A 20 13.65 1.42 22.73
CA ASP A 20 13.61 2.29 23.91
C ASP A 20 12.35 3.17 24.00
N ARG A 21 11.22 2.52 24.32
CA ARG A 21 9.90 3.15 24.36
C ARG A 21 9.85 4.45 25.19
N GLU A 22 10.49 4.45 26.36
CA GLU A 22 10.42 5.60 27.27
C GLU A 22 11.12 6.82 26.68
N ASN A 23 12.34 6.63 26.14
CA ASN A 23 13.10 7.71 25.55
C ASN A 23 12.55 8.10 24.17
N LEU A 24 11.97 7.18 23.40
CA LEU A 24 11.26 7.50 22.17
C LEU A 24 10.05 8.42 22.42
N ILE A 25 9.24 8.14 23.46
CA ILE A 25 8.12 9.00 23.85
C ILE A 25 8.62 10.39 24.23
N LYS A 26 9.67 10.48 25.08
CA LYS A 26 10.27 11.76 25.46
C LYS A 26 10.78 12.53 24.24
N HIS A 27 11.46 11.82 23.32
CA HIS A 27 11.98 12.43 22.11
C HIS A 27 10.88 13.03 21.22
N LEU A 28 9.75 12.34 21.09
CA LEU A 28 8.59 12.86 20.37
C LEU A 28 7.86 14.01 21.09
N ASP A 29 8.09 14.19 22.40
CA ASP A 29 7.59 15.34 23.17
C ASP A 29 8.50 16.58 23.10
N GLU A 30 9.72 16.46 22.54
CA GLU A 30 10.70 17.57 22.43
C GLU A 30 10.33 18.62 21.36
N GLY A 31 9.27 18.41 20.59
CA GLY A 31 8.81 19.31 19.54
C GLY A 31 8.95 18.71 18.16
N ASN A 32 9.39 19.51 17.16
CA ASN A 32 9.52 19.05 15.79
C ASN A 32 10.70 18.09 15.62
N VAL A 33 10.41 16.80 15.53
CA VAL A 33 11.38 15.72 15.33
C VAL A 33 11.44 15.32 13.87
N PRO A 34 12.61 15.38 13.21
CA PRO A 34 12.81 14.75 11.91
C PRO A 34 12.76 13.22 12.04
N PHE A 35 11.96 12.58 11.19
CA PHE A 35 11.89 11.12 11.08
C PHE A 35 11.90 10.68 9.63
N TYR A 36 12.33 9.46 9.33
CA TYR A 36 12.30 8.99 7.95
C TYR A 36 11.56 7.65 7.76
N ILE A 37 11.02 7.52 6.56
CA ILE A 37 10.48 6.28 6.01
C ILE A 37 11.04 6.08 4.61
N GLY A 38 11.50 4.85 4.31
CA GLY A 38 12.04 4.49 3.00
C GLY A 38 11.00 3.84 2.08
N ILE A 39 11.06 4.17 0.80
CA ILE A 39 10.23 3.60 -0.27
C ILE A 39 11.13 3.28 -1.47
N ASP A 40 11.29 2.01 -1.79
CA ASP A 40 11.97 1.60 -3.03
C ASP A 40 11.05 1.76 -4.25
N PRO A 41 11.47 2.49 -5.30
CA PRO A 41 10.66 2.78 -6.48
C PRO A 41 10.60 1.58 -7.45
N THR A 42 10.22 0.40 -6.94
CA THR A 42 10.20 -0.87 -7.67
C THR A 42 9.00 -1.06 -8.58
N ALA A 43 8.11 -0.08 -8.63
CA ALA A 43 6.97 0.01 -9.54
C ALA A 43 6.62 1.48 -9.78
N ASP A 44 5.90 1.74 -10.84
CA ASP A 44 5.43 3.08 -11.24
C ASP A 44 4.24 3.60 -10.40
N SER A 45 3.80 2.85 -9.41
CA SER A 45 2.75 3.22 -8.45
C SER A 45 2.99 2.58 -7.09
N LEU A 46 2.54 3.27 -6.05
CA LEU A 46 2.34 2.70 -4.73
C LEU A 46 1.10 1.82 -4.71
N HIS A 47 1.08 0.86 -3.81
CA HIS A 47 -0.08 0.00 -3.54
C HIS A 47 -0.45 0.07 -2.07
N ILE A 48 -1.55 -0.56 -1.70
CA ILE A 48 -2.10 -0.51 -0.34
C ILE A 48 -1.11 -0.93 0.76
N GLY A 49 -0.11 -1.76 0.43
CA GLY A 49 0.95 -2.11 1.39
C GLY A 49 1.80 -0.92 1.85
N HIS A 50 1.96 0.13 1.02
CA HIS A 50 2.65 1.36 1.38
C HIS A 50 1.74 2.34 2.14
N TYR A 51 0.43 2.17 2.02
CA TYR A 51 -0.56 3.06 2.60
C TYR A 51 -0.40 3.21 4.13
N VAL A 52 -0.21 2.09 4.84
CA VAL A 52 -0.06 2.13 6.31
C VAL A 52 1.12 3.00 6.72
N GLY A 53 2.28 2.83 6.05
CA GLY A 53 3.47 3.64 6.33
C GLY A 53 3.25 5.12 6.06
N LEU A 54 2.55 5.45 4.97
CA LEU A 54 2.20 6.83 4.64
C LEU A 54 1.17 7.42 5.63
N MET A 55 0.23 6.61 6.12
CA MET A 55 -0.66 7.03 7.20
C MET A 55 0.10 7.34 8.48
N VAL A 56 1.04 6.47 8.89
CA VAL A 56 1.88 6.71 10.06
C VAL A 56 2.70 7.99 9.90
N ALA A 57 3.32 8.19 8.73
CA ALA A 57 4.05 9.42 8.41
C ALA A 57 3.15 10.66 8.50
N SER A 58 1.92 10.56 8.01
CA SER A 58 0.93 11.63 8.09
C SER A 58 0.48 11.92 9.53
N TYR A 59 0.29 10.90 10.36
CA TYR A 59 -0.02 11.06 11.78
C TYR A 59 1.11 11.79 12.52
N LEU A 60 2.36 11.37 12.32
CA LEU A 60 3.53 12.04 12.91
C LEU A 60 3.63 13.50 12.43
N GLN A 61 3.41 13.76 11.14
CA GLN A 61 3.44 15.14 10.63
C GLN A 61 2.32 16.00 11.22
N LYS A 62 1.11 15.48 11.35
CA LYS A 62 0.00 16.20 12.01
C LYS A 62 0.27 16.49 13.49
N ALA A 63 1.07 15.66 14.14
CA ALA A 63 1.56 15.89 15.50
C ALA A 63 2.74 16.89 15.59
N GLY A 64 3.18 17.46 14.46
CA GLY A 64 4.22 18.50 14.42
C GLY A 64 5.60 18.03 14.01
N HIS A 65 5.79 16.74 13.67
CA HIS A 65 7.10 16.19 13.27
C HIS A 65 7.35 16.32 11.77
N SER A 66 8.62 16.33 11.35
CA SER A 66 9.03 16.57 9.96
C SER A 66 9.38 15.26 9.22
N PRO A 67 8.58 14.83 8.24
CA PRO A 67 8.85 13.63 7.46
C PRO A 67 10.02 13.81 6.49
N LEU A 68 10.97 12.90 6.49
CA LEU A 68 11.92 12.65 5.40
C LEU A 68 11.44 11.41 4.65
N ILE A 69 10.93 11.62 3.45
CA ILE A 69 10.50 10.50 2.59
C ILE A 69 11.69 10.12 1.72
N LEU A 70 12.36 9.03 2.11
CA LEU A 70 13.49 8.52 1.38
C LEU A 70 13.01 7.65 0.22
N ILE A 71 13.36 8.05 -1.00
CA ILE A 71 13.18 7.22 -2.19
C ILE A 71 14.45 6.43 -2.43
N GLY A 72 14.31 5.12 -2.47
CA GLY A 72 15.41 4.17 -2.60
C GLY A 72 15.95 4.04 -4.03
N GLY A 73 16.33 5.13 -4.71
CA GLY A 73 16.88 5.08 -6.07
C GLY A 73 18.20 4.31 -6.16
N GLY A 74 19.02 4.34 -5.11
CA GLY A 74 20.24 3.52 -5.00
C GLY A 74 19.96 2.09 -4.56
N THR A 75 19.14 1.90 -3.52
CA THR A 75 18.79 0.58 -2.96
C THR A 75 17.93 -0.25 -3.89
N ALA A 76 17.08 0.36 -4.70
CA ALA A 76 16.26 -0.36 -5.69
C ALA A 76 17.09 -1.11 -6.75
N ALA A 77 18.32 -0.66 -7.01
CA ALA A 77 19.25 -1.36 -7.90
C ALA A 77 19.68 -2.73 -7.34
N ILE A 78 19.66 -2.91 -6.02
CA ILE A 78 19.93 -4.18 -5.34
C ILE A 78 18.63 -4.94 -5.09
N GLY A 79 17.64 -4.28 -4.52
CA GLY A 79 16.36 -4.83 -4.13
C GLY A 79 16.37 -5.49 -2.74
N ASP A 80 15.43 -5.06 -1.91
CA ASP A 80 15.23 -5.57 -0.56
C ASP A 80 14.85 -7.06 -0.56
N PRO A 81 15.62 -7.94 0.09
CA PRO A 81 15.30 -9.37 0.21
C PRO A 81 14.22 -9.66 1.25
N SER A 82 13.86 -8.71 2.12
CA SER A 82 12.94 -8.91 3.24
C SER A 82 11.56 -9.42 2.79
N GLY A 83 11.13 -10.56 3.36
CA GLY A 83 9.82 -11.14 3.10
C GLY A 83 9.60 -11.66 1.67
N LYS A 84 10.66 -11.98 0.90
CA LYS A 84 10.60 -12.46 -0.48
C LYS A 84 11.36 -13.75 -0.67
N THR A 85 10.92 -14.54 -1.65
CA THR A 85 11.51 -15.83 -2.02
C THR A 85 12.41 -15.76 -3.25
N ASP A 86 12.19 -14.76 -4.11
CA ASP A 86 12.83 -14.66 -5.43
C ASP A 86 13.62 -13.36 -5.60
N LEU A 87 14.66 -13.40 -6.46
CA LEU A 87 15.40 -12.22 -6.91
C LEU A 87 14.48 -11.23 -7.63
N ARG A 88 14.65 -9.94 -7.35
CA ARG A 88 13.96 -8.89 -8.11
C ARG A 88 14.56 -8.74 -9.51
N ARG A 89 13.71 -8.37 -10.50
CA ARG A 89 14.18 -7.87 -11.78
C ARG A 89 14.99 -6.58 -11.53
N MET A 90 16.18 -6.51 -12.08
CA MET A 90 16.95 -5.28 -12.11
C MET A 90 16.28 -4.29 -13.07
N MET A 91 16.02 -3.08 -12.60
CA MET A 91 15.40 -1.99 -13.36
C MET A 91 16.49 -1.09 -13.95
N SER A 92 16.23 -0.46 -15.08
CA SER A 92 17.12 0.57 -15.62
C SER A 92 17.06 1.84 -14.75
N ARG A 93 18.06 2.70 -14.88
CA ARG A 93 18.10 3.98 -14.16
C ARG A 93 16.95 4.89 -14.58
N GLU A 94 16.65 4.91 -15.86
CA GLU A 94 15.55 5.69 -16.45
C GLU A 94 14.20 5.23 -15.89
N GLU A 95 13.95 3.90 -15.83
CA GLU A 95 12.73 3.35 -15.22
C GLU A 95 12.61 3.76 -13.74
N MET A 96 13.72 3.75 -12.99
CA MET A 96 13.72 4.16 -11.58
C MET A 96 13.40 5.65 -11.43
N ASP A 97 14.01 6.52 -12.23
CA ASP A 97 13.80 7.96 -12.19
C ASP A 97 12.34 8.32 -12.53
N GLU A 98 11.74 7.68 -13.53
CA GLU A 98 10.32 7.85 -13.85
C GLU A 98 9.40 7.42 -12.69
N ASN A 99 9.71 6.29 -12.04
CA ASN A 99 8.94 5.81 -10.90
C ASN A 99 9.05 6.76 -9.71
N VAL A 100 10.23 7.33 -9.45
CA VAL A 100 10.44 8.33 -8.39
C VAL A 100 9.46 9.49 -8.53
N GLU A 101 9.32 10.06 -9.74
CA GLU A 101 8.42 11.21 -9.96
C GLU A 101 6.93 10.83 -9.76
N LYS A 102 6.53 9.63 -10.19
CA LYS A 102 5.16 9.13 -9.97
C LYS A 102 4.88 8.92 -8.47
N ILE A 103 5.85 8.34 -7.75
CA ILE A 103 5.73 8.10 -6.30
C ILE A 103 5.63 9.41 -5.53
N LYS A 104 6.46 10.42 -5.83
CA LYS A 104 6.39 11.74 -5.21
C LYS A 104 4.99 12.34 -5.27
N LYS A 105 4.34 12.26 -6.44
CA LYS A 105 2.96 12.75 -6.64
C LYS A 105 1.93 11.99 -5.79
N GLN A 106 2.14 10.70 -5.54
CA GLN A 106 1.24 9.91 -4.70
C GLN A 106 1.47 10.20 -3.21
N VAL A 107 2.71 10.34 -2.78
CA VAL A 107 3.09 10.68 -1.39
C VAL A 107 2.53 12.03 -0.96
N SER A 108 2.44 13.03 -1.86
CA SER A 108 1.90 14.35 -1.56
C SER A 108 0.42 14.37 -1.15
N ARG A 109 -0.29 13.26 -1.27
CA ARG A 109 -1.66 13.10 -0.75
C ARG A 109 -1.70 12.82 0.75
N PHE A 110 -0.59 12.35 1.32
CA PHE A 110 -0.50 11.96 2.73
C PHE A 110 0.23 12.99 3.58
N VAL A 111 1.28 13.60 3.03
CA VAL A 111 2.13 14.55 3.74
C VAL A 111 2.16 15.90 3.03
N ASN A 112 2.27 16.95 3.81
CA ASN A 112 2.38 18.32 3.32
C ASN A 112 3.85 18.70 3.11
N PHE A 113 4.14 19.37 2.01
CA PHE A 113 5.47 19.86 1.64
C PHE A 113 5.68 21.34 1.94
N GLU A 114 4.75 21.95 2.65
CA GLU A 114 4.78 23.36 3.06
C GLU A 114 4.64 23.49 4.57
N GLY A 115 5.04 24.64 5.14
CA GLY A 115 4.92 24.93 6.56
C GLY A 115 6.16 24.56 7.38
N GLU A 116 6.07 24.72 8.70
CA GLU A 116 7.21 24.58 9.64
C GLU A 116 7.74 23.15 9.73
N ASN A 117 6.87 22.17 9.59
CA ASN A 117 7.20 20.74 9.59
C ASN A 117 7.00 20.09 8.22
N ALA A 118 7.30 20.85 7.17
CA ALA A 118 7.20 20.40 5.79
C ALA A 118 7.95 19.10 5.55
N ALA A 119 7.33 18.16 4.83
CA ALA A 119 7.99 16.95 4.39
C ALA A 119 9.11 17.26 3.39
N ARG A 120 10.14 16.42 3.36
CA ARG A 120 11.19 16.48 2.35
C ARG A 120 11.33 15.13 1.68
N ILE A 121 11.46 15.16 0.35
CA ILE A 121 11.82 13.96 -0.40
C ILE A 121 13.32 13.99 -0.60
N VAL A 122 13.98 12.87 -0.28
CA VAL A 122 15.40 12.63 -0.49
C VAL A 122 15.58 11.33 -1.29
N ASN A 123 16.61 11.26 -2.12
CA ASN A 123 16.91 10.08 -2.92
C ASN A 123 18.27 9.52 -2.49
N ASN A 124 18.32 8.29 -2.02
CA ASN A 124 19.57 7.69 -1.58
C ASN A 124 20.57 7.41 -2.72
N ALA A 125 20.15 7.49 -3.98
CA ALA A 125 21.07 7.50 -5.11
C ALA A 125 22.09 8.64 -5.04
N ASP A 126 21.73 9.78 -4.44
CA ASP A 126 22.59 10.97 -4.35
C ASP A 126 23.85 10.72 -3.54
N TRP A 127 23.79 9.84 -2.54
CA TRP A 127 24.97 9.48 -1.72
C TRP A 127 25.46 8.07 -1.95
N LEU A 128 24.60 7.07 -2.22
CA LEU A 128 25.00 5.68 -2.36
C LEU A 128 25.79 5.41 -3.66
N LEU A 129 25.41 6.05 -4.78
CA LEU A 129 26.06 5.81 -6.07
C LEU A 129 27.49 6.38 -6.17
N ASN A 130 27.85 7.29 -5.26
CA ASN A 130 29.15 7.94 -5.22
C ASN A 130 30.09 7.36 -4.16
N LEU A 131 29.67 6.29 -3.45
CA LEU A 131 30.50 5.65 -2.42
C LEU A 131 31.70 4.95 -3.01
N ASN A 132 32.88 5.19 -2.41
CA ASN A 132 34.03 4.36 -2.68
C ASN A 132 33.85 3.01 -1.97
N TYR A 133 33.88 1.93 -2.71
CA TYR A 133 33.63 0.58 -2.17
C TYR A 133 34.56 0.21 -1.01
N ILE A 134 35.86 0.48 -1.16
CA ILE A 134 36.87 0.10 -0.14
C ILE A 134 36.68 0.91 1.14
N ASP A 135 36.43 2.22 1.00
CA ASP A 135 36.19 3.09 2.16
C ASP A 135 34.90 2.71 2.87
N PHE A 136 33.82 2.44 2.13
CA PHE A 136 32.55 1.98 2.67
C PHE A 136 32.71 0.66 3.43
N MET A 137 33.42 -0.33 2.86
CA MET A 137 33.64 -1.60 3.54
C MET A 137 34.50 -1.45 4.80
N ARG A 138 35.50 -0.54 4.79
CA ARG A 138 36.35 -0.27 5.94
C ARG A 138 35.59 0.46 7.06
N GLU A 139 34.82 1.47 6.73
CA GLU A 139 34.18 2.34 7.73
C GLU A 139 32.84 1.78 8.23
N ILE A 140 32.04 1.27 7.32
CA ILE A 140 30.69 0.77 7.58
C ILE A 140 30.67 -0.76 7.68
N GLY A 141 31.15 -1.47 6.65
CA GLY A 141 31.12 -2.92 6.61
C GLY A 141 31.81 -3.58 7.81
N SER A 142 32.93 -3.00 8.30
CA SER A 142 33.64 -3.48 9.50
C SER A 142 32.81 -3.42 10.79
N LYS A 143 31.70 -2.69 10.83
CA LYS A 143 30.80 -2.61 11.97
C LYS A 143 29.74 -3.72 12.00
N PHE A 144 29.62 -4.50 10.91
CA PHE A 144 28.63 -5.56 10.78
C PHE A 144 29.27 -6.94 10.94
N SER A 145 28.68 -7.77 11.79
CA SER A 145 29.06 -9.18 11.93
C SER A 145 28.24 -10.03 10.96
N VAL A 146 28.91 -10.73 10.04
CA VAL A 146 28.26 -11.64 9.08
C VAL A 146 27.38 -12.68 9.81
N ASN A 147 27.85 -13.25 10.91
CA ASN A 147 27.09 -14.22 11.68
C ASN A 147 25.76 -13.61 12.23
N ARG A 148 25.79 -12.36 12.70
CA ARG A 148 24.58 -11.67 13.15
C ARG A 148 23.65 -11.31 11.99
N MET A 149 24.22 -10.90 10.85
CA MET A 149 23.42 -10.65 9.65
C MET A 149 22.71 -11.91 9.18
N LEU A 150 23.40 -13.03 9.05
CA LEU A 150 22.81 -14.31 8.62
C LEU A 150 21.74 -14.84 9.61
N ALA A 151 21.83 -14.48 10.89
CA ALA A 151 20.81 -14.80 11.89
C ALA A 151 19.57 -13.89 11.84
N ALA A 152 19.62 -12.78 11.08
CA ALA A 152 18.52 -11.83 10.98
C ALA A 152 17.32 -12.41 10.24
N GLU A 153 16.12 -12.06 10.69
CA GLU A 153 14.86 -12.59 10.14
C GLU A 153 14.70 -12.31 8.64
N CYS A 154 15.16 -11.14 8.17
CA CYS A 154 15.09 -10.75 6.77
C CYS A 154 15.85 -11.70 5.82
N TYR A 155 16.83 -12.46 6.31
CA TYR A 155 17.62 -13.38 5.50
C TYR A 155 17.21 -14.85 5.64
N LYS A 156 16.47 -15.25 6.69
CA LYS A 156 16.14 -16.66 6.96
C LYS A 156 15.52 -17.38 5.75
N THR A 157 14.50 -16.80 5.16
CA THR A 157 13.82 -17.39 4.00
C THR A 157 14.75 -17.47 2.78
N ARG A 158 15.65 -16.49 2.62
CA ARG A 158 16.60 -16.44 1.50
C ARG A 158 17.75 -17.41 1.67
N LEU A 159 18.14 -17.75 2.89
CA LEU A 159 19.18 -18.76 3.15
C LEU A 159 18.79 -20.13 2.62
N GLU A 160 17.50 -20.50 2.67
CA GLU A 160 16.99 -21.76 2.15
C GLU A 160 16.98 -21.84 0.61
N THR A 161 16.78 -20.71 -0.06
CA THR A 161 16.67 -20.60 -1.52
C THR A 161 17.95 -20.07 -2.21
N GLY A 162 18.91 -19.61 -1.43
CA GLY A 162 20.18 -19.05 -1.88
C GLY A 162 20.23 -17.53 -1.75
N LEU A 163 20.92 -17.03 -0.71
CA LEU A 163 21.18 -15.60 -0.48
C LEU A 163 22.50 -15.21 -1.15
N THR A 164 22.48 -14.21 -2.02
CA THR A 164 23.69 -13.68 -2.64
C THR A 164 24.35 -12.62 -1.75
N PHE A 165 25.66 -12.39 -1.90
CA PHE A 165 26.37 -11.30 -1.26
C PHE A 165 25.78 -9.93 -1.63
N PHE A 166 25.28 -9.81 -2.85
CA PHE A 166 24.62 -8.62 -3.37
C PHE A 166 23.36 -8.28 -2.55
N GLU A 167 22.47 -9.26 -2.36
CA GLU A 167 21.25 -9.08 -1.54
C GLU A 167 21.57 -8.82 -0.07
N MET A 168 22.62 -9.48 0.46
CA MET A 168 23.06 -9.27 1.84
C MET A 168 23.57 -7.83 2.06
N GLY A 169 24.08 -7.19 1.01
CA GLY A 169 24.52 -5.80 1.03
C GLY A 169 23.38 -4.79 1.32
N TYR A 170 22.14 -5.14 1.05
CA TYR A 170 21.00 -4.23 1.24
C TYR A 170 20.90 -3.69 2.67
N MET A 171 21.06 -4.55 3.68
CA MET A 171 21.04 -4.12 5.10
C MET A 171 22.11 -3.06 5.40
N LEU A 172 23.31 -3.18 4.81
CA LEU A 172 24.39 -2.20 5.01
C LEU A 172 24.01 -0.84 4.41
N LEU A 173 23.39 -0.85 3.23
CA LEU A 173 22.98 0.38 2.55
C LEU A 173 21.87 1.09 3.29
N GLN A 174 20.82 0.40 3.71
CA GLN A 174 19.74 1.00 4.51
C GLN A 174 20.26 1.50 5.86
N SER A 175 21.18 0.77 6.49
CA SER A 175 21.81 1.24 7.73
C SER A 175 22.65 2.50 7.51
N TYR A 176 23.30 2.61 6.36
CA TYR A 176 24.05 3.82 5.99
C TYR A 176 23.11 4.99 5.65
N ASP A 177 21.95 4.73 5.04
CA ASP A 177 20.93 5.74 4.81
C ASP A 177 20.51 6.39 6.14
N PHE A 178 20.25 5.60 7.17
CA PHE A 178 19.90 6.14 8.49
C PHE A 178 21.04 6.99 9.07
N LEU A 179 22.28 6.51 9.03
CA LEU A 179 23.45 7.26 9.45
C LEU A 179 23.61 8.57 8.67
N HIS A 180 23.40 8.53 7.35
CA HIS A 180 23.47 9.72 6.50
C HIS A 180 22.42 10.76 6.88
N LEU A 181 21.17 10.33 7.05
CA LEU A 181 20.07 11.20 7.45
C LEU A 181 20.24 11.73 8.89
N TYR A 182 20.79 10.91 9.78
CA TYR A 182 21.17 11.33 11.13
C TYR A 182 22.16 12.50 11.08
N ASN A 183 23.24 12.36 10.31
CA ASN A 183 24.29 13.37 10.20
C ASN A 183 23.86 14.64 9.46
N GLN A 184 23.06 14.51 8.41
CA GLN A 184 22.69 15.64 7.52
C GLN A 184 21.44 16.39 7.98
N PHE A 185 20.50 15.72 8.59
CA PHE A 185 19.18 16.28 8.93
C PHE A 185 18.85 16.19 10.42
N GLY A 186 19.74 15.65 11.26
CA GLY A 186 19.44 15.39 12.67
C GLY A 186 18.32 14.36 12.86
N CYS A 187 18.13 13.48 11.85
CA CYS A 187 17.07 12.47 11.86
C CYS A 187 17.44 11.35 12.82
N LYS A 188 16.77 11.29 13.96
CA LYS A 188 17.02 10.28 15.00
C LYS A 188 15.98 9.17 15.04
N LEU A 189 14.94 9.23 14.19
CA LEU A 189 13.85 8.27 14.18
C LEU A 189 13.67 7.67 12.78
N GLU A 190 13.79 6.34 12.70
CA GLU A 190 13.44 5.54 11.52
C GLU A 190 12.13 4.81 11.76
N ILE A 191 11.20 4.87 10.79
CA ILE A 191 9.95 4.09 10.83
C ILE A 191 9.83 3.19 9.59
N GLY A 192 9.25 2.01 9.75
CA GLY A 192 9.05 1.08 8.65
C GLY A 192 8.02 0.00 8.95
N GLY A 193 7.69 -0.82 7.94
CA GLY A 193 6.89 -2.02 8.15
C GLY A 193 7.62 -3.03 9.02
N ASN A 194 6.88 -3.93 9.67
CA ASN A 194 7.50 -4.92 10.58
C ASN A 194 8.49 -5.86 9.87
N ASP A 195 8.34 -6.06 8.58
CA ASP A 195 9.29 -6.82 7.76
C ASP A 195 10.65 -6.11 7.59
N GLN A 196 10.75 -4.81 7.89
CA GLN A 196 11.96 -3.99 7.85
C GLN A 196 12.75 -3.98 9.16
N TRP A 197 12.24 -4.60 10.23
CA TRP A 197 12.84 -4.50 11.57
C TRP A 197 14.33 -4.82 11.62
N SER A 198 14.77 -5.88 10.92
CA SER A 198 16.18 -6.27 10.89
C SER A 198 17.08 -5.20 10.26
N ASN A 199 16.62 -4.55 9.18
CA ASN A 199 17.36 -3.48 8.50
C ASN A 199 17.42 -2.23 9.38
N ILE A 200 16.29 -1.86 9.99
CA ILE A 200 16.15 -0.71 10.90
C ILE A 200 17.08 -0.84 12.10
N ILE A 201 17.09 -2.00 12.76
CA ILE A 201 18.03 -2.27 13.88
C ILE A 201 19.48 -2.15 13.44
N GLY A 202 19.81 -2.60 12.21
CA GLY A 202 21.14 -2.45 11.63
C GLY A 202 21.60 -0.99 11.61
N GLY A 203 20.73 -0.07 11.22
CA GLY A 203 20.99 1.37 11.19
C GLY A 203 21.18 1.97 12.58
N ALA A 204 20.27 1.69 13.51
CA ALA A 204 20.37 2.16 14.90
C ALA A 204 21.63 1.62 15.60
N GLU A 205 21.98 0.34 15.39
CA GLU A 205 23.23 -0.21 15.91
C GLU A 205 24.48 0.41 15.28
N LEU A 206 24.44 0.74 14.00
CA LEU A 206 25.55 1.43 13.34
C LEU A 206 25.82 2.79 13.96
N ILE A 207 24.77 3.59 14.13
CA ILE A 207 24.84 4.91 14.78
C ILE A 207 25.43 4.78 16.18
N ARG A 208 24.96 3.83 16.99
CA ARG A 208 25.48 3.56 18.33
C ARG A 208 26.96 3.15 18.32
N LYS A 209 27.38 2.29 17.40
CA LYS A 209 28.78 1.88 17.28
C LYS A 209 29.74 3.01 16.88
N LEU A 210 29.19 4.09 16.36
CA LEU A 210 29.92 5.32 16.04
C LEU A 210 29.91 6.34 17.18
N GLY A 211 29.32 5.99 18.34
CA GLY A 211 29.36 6.80 19.57
C GLY A 211 28.14 7.67 19.80
N HIS A 212 27.00 7.38 19.15
CA HIS A 212 25.73 8.09 19.33
C HIS A 212 24.68 7.15 19.91
N ASP A 213 24.07 7.50 21.03
CA ASP A 213 23.12 6.62 21.75
C ASP A 213 21.64 7.01 21.57
N ASP A 214 21.34 7.98 20.71
CA ASP A 214 20.04 8.61 20.54
C ASP A 214 19.36 8.32 19.20
N ALA A 215 19.56 7.12 18.68
CA ALA A 215 18.84 6.62 17.50
C ALA A 215 17.64 5.76 17.93
N PHE A 216 16.45 6.17 17.50
CA PHE A 216 15.18 5.54 17.78
C PHE A 216 14.60 4.89 16.53
N ALA A 217 13.74 3.91 16.74
CA ALA A 217 12.96 3.32 15.68
C ALA A 217 11.68 2.71 16.22
N PHE A 218 10.68 2.62 15.35
CA PHE A 218 9.56 1.71 15.54
C PHE A 218 9.07 1.15 14.21
N THR A 219 8.45 -0.02 14.27
CA THR A 219 7.77 -0.62 13.13
C THR A 219 6.28 -0.60 13.30
N PHE A 220 5.58 -0.53 12.18
CA PHE A 220 4.14 -0.67 12.13
C PHE A 220 3.75 -2.03 11.55
N LYS A 221 2.60 -2.52 12.00
CA LYS A 221 2.03 -3.78 11.53
C LYS A 221 1.77 -3.75 10.03
N LEU A 222 2.06 -4.86 9.38
CA LEU A 222 1.63 -5.05 8.00
C LEU A 222 0.11 -5.20 7.94
N LEU A 223 -0.49 -4.68 6.88
CA LEU A 223 -1.93 -4.80 6.68
C LEU A 223 -2.29 -6.24 6.30
N THR A 224 -2.84 -6.96 7.26
CA THR A 224 -3.25 -8.36 7.10
C THR A 224 -4.69 -8.57 7.53
N THR A 225 -5.34 -9.60 6.97
CA THR A 225 -6.60 -10.10 7.51
C THR A 225 -6.37 -10.74 8.88
N LYS A 226 -7.44 -11.00 9.60
CA LYS A 226 -7.39 -11.67 10.91
C LYS A 226 -6.78 -13.07 10.82
N GLU A 227 -6.86 -13.73 9.66
CA GLU A 227 -6.19 -15.00 9.36
C GLU A 227 -4.70 -14.85 8.99
N GLY A 228 -4.13 -13.63 9.02
CA GLY A 228 -2.72 -13.36 8.72
C GLY A 228 -2.38 -13.23 7.24
N LYS A 229 -3.36 -13.21 6.34
CA LYS A 229 -3.12 -13.01 4.89
C LYS A 229 -2.90 -11.53 4.59
N LYS A 230 -1.85 -11.19 3.82
CA LYS A 230 -1.62 -9.81 3.37
C LYS A 230 -2.83 -9.30 2.57
N MET A 231 -3.40 -8.18 3.01
CA MET A 231 -4.48 -7.48 2.30
C MET A 231 -3.94 -6.75 1.06
N GLY A 232 -4.86 -6.36 0.16
CA GLY A 232 -4.48 -5.64 -1.06
C GLY A 232 -3.98 -6.51 -2.19
N LYS A 233 -4.06 -7.84 -2.08
CA LYS A 233 -3.91 -8.76 -3.21
C LYS A 233 -5.28 -9.07 -3.79
N THR A 234 -5.47 -8.80 -5.07
CA THR A 234 -6.68 -9.10 -5.83
C THR A 234 -6.36 -10.17 -6.88
N GLU A 235 -7.39 -10.72 -7.52
CA GLU A 235 -7.20 -11.62 -8.67
C GLU A 235 -6.43 -10.93 -9.83
N LYS A 236 -6.51 -9.60 -9.90
CA LYS A 236 -5.82 -8.76 -10.90
C LYS A 236 -4.42 -8.28 -10.44
N GLY A 237 -3.95 -8.69 -9.26
CA GLY A 237 -2.67 -8.28 -8.69
C GLY A 237 -2.81 -7.37 -7.46
N ALA A 238 -1.92 -6.40 -7.31
CA ALA A 238 -1.95 -5.49 -6.17
C ALA A 238 -3.10 -4.46 -6.29
N LEU A 239 -3.64 -4.03 -5.15
CA LEU A 239 -4.56 -2.89 -5.07
C LEU A 239 -3.72 -1.61 -5.12
N TRP A 240 -3.70 -0.98 -6.29
CA TRP A 240 -2.85 0.18 -6.58
C TRP A 240 -3.50 1.47 -6.09
N LEU A 241 -2.66 2.46 -5.73
CA LEU A 241 -3.12 3.81 -5.37
C LEU A 241 -3.30 4.70 -6.62
N ASP A 242 -2.80 4.26 -7.77
CA ASP A 242 -3.01 4.92 -9.06
C ASP A 242 -4.39 4.55 -9.62
N LYS A 243 -5.19 5.57 -9.96
CA LYS A 243 -6.55 5.41 -10.52
C LYS A 243 -6.57 4.73 -11.89
N ASP A 244 -5.47 4.83 -12.65
CA ASP A 244 -5.36 4.22 -13.97
C ASP A 244 -5.05 2.71 -13.89
N LYS A 245 -4.59 2.23 -12.71
CA LYS A 245 -4.33 0.81 -12.42
C LYS A 245 -5.44 0.14 -11.61
N THR A 246 -6.03 0.87 -10.67
CA THR A 246 -7.20 0.45 -9.89
C THR A 246 -8.16 1.63 -9.85
N SER A 247 -9.29 1.51 -10.53
CA SER A 247 -10.27 2.59 -10.57
C SER A 247 -10.79 2.94 -9.17
N PRO A 248 -11.20 4.19 -8.92
CA PRO A 248 -11.77 4.59 -7.63
C PRO A 248 -12.96 3.72 -7.19
N TYR A 249 -13.75 3.25 -8.16
CA TYR A 249 -14.86 2.32 -7.90
C TYR A 249 -14.37 0.93 -7.44
N GLU A 250 -13.40 0.33 -8.14
CA GLU A 250 -12.83 -0.97 -7.73
C GLU A 250 -12.14 -0.85 -6.37
N PHE A 251 -11.45 0.28 -6.13
CA PHE A 251 -10.79 0.59 -4.87
C PHE A 251 -11.82 0.70 -3.72
N TYR A 252 -12.92 1.43 -3.92
CA TYR A 252 -14.03 1.52 -2.97
C TYR A 252 -14.66 0.15 -2.70
N GLN A 253 -14.96 -0.62 -3.75
CA GLN A 253 -15.57 -1.94 -3.62
C GLN A 253 -14.69 -2.93 -2.84
N TYR A 254 -13.38 -2.85 -2.96
CA TYR A 254 -12.48 -3.67 -2.17
C TYR A 254 -12.74 -3.47 -0.67
N TRP A 255 -12.76 -2.23 -0.21
CA TRP A 255 -12.99 -1.89 1.20
C TRP A 255 -14.45 -2.12 1.64
N ARG A 256 -15.39 -1.90 0.76
CA ARG A 256 -16.80 -2.17 1.01
C ARG A 256 -17.09 -3.66 1.26
N ASN A 257 -16.24 -4.53 0.72
CA ASN A 257 -16.35 -5.99 0.82
C ASN A 257 -15.35 -6.64 1.79
N VAL A 258 -14.69 -5.85 2.63
CA VAL A 258 -13.77 -6.38 3.65
C VAL A 258 -14.57 -7.29 4.62
N ALA A 259 -13.91 -8.34 5.15
CA ALA A 259 -14.56 -9.24 6.10
C ALA A 259 -14.95 -8.52 7.39
N ASP A 260 -16.05 -8.92 8.00
CA ASP A 260 -16.61 -8.26 9.20
C ASP A 260 -15.57 -8.15 10.32
N GLN A 261 -14.80 -9.20 10.53
CA GLN A 261 -13.75 -9.29 11.54
C GLN A 261 -12.57 -8.35 11.32
N ASP A 262 -12.38 -7.83 10.11
CA ASP A 262 -11.26 -6.97 9.74
C ASP A 262 -11.62 -5.47 9.74
N VAL A 263 -12.93 -5.12 9.80
CA VAL A 263 -13.44 -3.75 9.64
C VAL A 263 -12.81 -2.80 10.67
N GLU A 264 -12.76 -3.21 11.93
CA GLU A 264 -12.21 -2.38 13.02
C GLU A 264 -10.73 -2.07 12.77
N ASN A 265 -9.94 -3.09 12.40
CA ASN A 265 -8.52 -2.93 12.13
C ASN A 265 -8.27 -2.02 10.92
N VAL A 266 -9.06 -2.18 9.86
CA VAL A 266 -9.00 -1.32 8.66
C VAL A 266 -9.28 0.13 9.01
N LEU A 267 -10.33 0.41 9.79
CA LEU A 267 -10.67 1.77 10.23
C LEU A 267 -9.55 2.37 11.10
N LYS A 268 -8.98 1.60 12.04
CA LYS A 268 -7.90 2.06 12.93
C LYS A 268 -6.62 2.39 12.17
N MET A 269 -6.25 1.57 11.19
CA MET A 269 -4.98 1.70 10.49
C MET A 269 -5.02 2.66 9.29
N LEU A 270 -6.16 2.79 8.61
CA LEU A 270 -6.25 3.44 7.30
C LEU A 270 -7.13 4.70 7.29
N THR A 271 -7.64 5.15 8.42
CA THR A 271 -8.46 6.37 8.50
C THR A 271 -8.03 7.26 9.67
N TYR A 272 -8.46 8.53 9.64
CA TYR A 272 -8.26 9.47 10.76
C TYR A 272 -9.44 9.48 11.74
N LEU A 273 -10.38 8.57 11.63
CA LEU A 273 -11.52 8.52 12.53
C LEU A 273 -11.07 8.36 14.00
N PRO A 274 -11.71 9.07 14.93
CA PRO A 274 -11.46 8.91 16.36
C PRO A 274 -11.71 7.47 16.83
N LEU A 275 -10.91 6.99 17.76
CA LEU A 275 -11.00 5.60 18.25
C LEU A 275 -12.34 5.28 18.91
N ASP A 276 -12.94 6.25 19.61
CA ASP A 276 -14.26 6.11 20.21
C ASP A 276 -15.39 6.01 19.16
N GLU A 277 -15.24 6.70 18.04
CA GLU A 277 -16.16 6.58 16.90
C GLU A 277 -16.02 5.22 16.24
N ILE A 278 -14.78 4.78 15.97
CA ILE A 278 -14.50 3.45 15.42
C ILE A 278 -15.14 2.37 16.32
N LYS A 279 -14.94 2.47 17.64
CA LYS A 279 -15.51 1.52 18.60
C LYS A 279 -17.04 1.48 18.52
N LYS A 280 -17.71 2.63 18.41
CA LYS A 280 -19.17 2.70 18.24
C LYS A 280 -19.62 2.06 16.93
N LEU A 281 -18.92 2.33 15.83
CA LEU A 281 -19.23 1.79 14.51
C LEU A 281 -19.04 0.27 14.42
N THR A 282 -18.12 -0.29 15.20
CA THR A 282 -17.74 -1.73 15.13
C THR A 282 -18.26 -2.55 16.31
N SER A 283 -18.99 -1.95 17.27
CA SER A 283 -19.64 -2.66 18.37
C SER A 283 -20.94 -3.37 17.99
N VAL A 284 -21.31 -3.38 16.71
CA VAL A 284 -22.50 -3.98 16.13
C VAL A 284 -22.13 -5.17 15.24
N GLU A 285 -23.10 -6.03 14.94
CA GLU A 285 -22.92 -7.24 14.12
C GLU A 285 -23.86 -7.28 12.92
N GLY A 286 -23.55 -8.13 11.96
CA GLY A 286 -24.39 -8.42 10.81
C GLY A 286 -24.62 -7.21 9.91
N GLN A 287 -25.90 -6.92 9.59
CA GLN A 287 -26.24 -5.85 8.63
C GLN A 287 -25.86 -4.45 9.13
N GLU A 288 -25.84 -4.21 10.43
CA GLU A 288 -25.49 -2.91 10.99
C GLU A 288 -24.01 -2.57 10.78
N LEU A 289 -23.13 -3.58 10.75
CA LEU A 289 -21.71 -3.41 10.45
C LEU A 289 -21.44 -2.92 9.01
N ASN A 290 -22.41 -3.08 8.10
CA ASN A 290 -22.33 -2.54 6.75
C ASN A 290 -22.15 -1.02 6.72
N LYS A 291 -22.64 -0.30 7.75
CA LYS A 291 -22.40 1.14 7.87
C LYS A 291 -20.91 1.44 8.09
N ALA A 292 -20.26 0.69 8.98
CA ALA A 292 -18.82 0.83 9.22
C ALA A 292 -17.99 0.53 7.96
N LYS A 293 -18.38 -0.49 7.18
CA LYS A 293 -17.74 -0.81 5.89
C LYS A 293 -17.91 0.29 4.85
N LYS A 294 -19.08 0.92 4.78
CA LYS A 294 -19.32 2.07 3.89
C LYS A 294 -18.41 3.24 4.26
N ILE A 295 -18.34 3.57 5.55
CA ILE A 295 -17.50 4.64 6.07
C ILE A 295 -16.03 4.33 5.78
N ALA A 296 -15.57 3.10 6.03
CA ALA A 296 -14.20 2.69 5.70
C ALA A 296 -13.91 2.86 4.21
N ALA A 297 -14.76 2.35 3.33
CA ALA A 297 -14.61 2.46 1.89
C ALA A 297 -14.58 3.92 1.43
N TYR A 298 -15.47 4.76 1.95
CA TYR A 298 -15.54 6.18 1.61
C TYR A 298 -14.28 6.93 2.07
N GLU A 299 -13.93 6.84 3.36
CA GLU A 299 -12.79 7.60 3.92
C GLU A 299 -11.46 7.20 3.28
N ILE A 300 -11.23 5.89 3.06
CA ILE A 300 -10.00 5.41 2.43
C ILE A 300 -9.94 5.84 0.95
N THR A 301 -11.07 5.75 0.22
CA THR A 301 -11.11 6.18 -1.19
C THR A 301 -10.94 7.69 -1.30
N LYS A 302 -11.55 8.47 -0.40
CA LYS A 302 -11.39 9.92 -0.33
C LYS A 302 -9.94 10.36 -0.12
N LEU A 303 -9.22 9.69 0.77
CA LEU A 303 -7.80 9.97 1.01
C LEU A 303 -6.93 9.77 -0.25
N ILE A 304 -7.23 8.73 -1.04
CA ILE A 304 -6.42 8.37 -2.21
C ILE A 304 -6.86 9.07 -3.49
N HIS A 305 -8.15 9.13 -3.74
CA HIS A 305 -8.70 9.59 -5.02
C HIS A 305 -9.40 10.94 -4.94
N GLY A 306 -9.57 11.47 -3.74
CA GLY A 306 -10.30 12.72 -3.49
C GLY A 306 -11.79 12.50 -3.22
N GLU A 307 -12.41 13.54 -2.65
CA GLU A 307 -13.80 13.48 -2.19
C GLU A 307 -14.81 13.25 -3.34
N GLU A 308 -14.58 13.87 -4.49
CA GLU A 308 -15.46 13.76 -5.65
C GLU A 308 -15.52 12.32 -6.17
N GLU A 309 -14.34 11.67 -6.33
CA GLU A 309 -14.27 10.29 -6.80
C GLU A 309 -14.81 9.30 -5.76
N ALA A 310 -14.62 9.57 -4.46
CA ALA A 310 -15.20 8.75 -3.41
C ALA A 310 -16.74 8.81 -3.41
N LYS A 311 -17.33 9.99 -3.60
CA LYS A 311 -18.80 10.15 -3.73
C LYS A 311 -19.33 9.42 -4.97
N LYS A 312 -18.69 9.57 -6.12
CA LYS A 312 -19.08 8.84 -7.34
C LYS A 312 -19.02 7.32 -7.15
N ALA A 313 -17.98 6.82 -6.47
CA ALA A 313 -17.82 5.40 -6.21
C ALA A 313 -18.89 4.88 -5.22
N GLU A 314 -19.24 5.66 -4.19
CA GLU A 314 -20.31 5.34 -3.25
C GLU A 314 -21.66 5.30 -3.93
N GLU A 315 -22.01 6.35 -4.68
CA GLU A 315 -23.28 6.44 -5.44
C GLU A 315 -23.42 5.28 -6.44
N ALA A 316 -22.35 4.96 -7.17
CA ALA A 316 -22.33 3.82 -8.09
C ALA A 316 -22.54 2.48 -7.34
N SER A 317 -21.90 2.34 -6.16
CA SER A 317 -22.09 1.16 -5.31
C SER A 317 -23.52 1.03 -4.81
N GLU A 318 -24.16 2.13 -4.38
CA GLU A 318 -25.54 2.14 -3.89
C GLU A 318 -26.57 1.89 -5.00
N ALA A 319 -26.35 2.46 -6.18
CA ALA A 319 -27.22 2.25 -7.34
C ALA A 319 -27.31 0.77 -7.75
N LEU A 320 -26.21 0.02 -7.57
CA LEU A 320 -26.17 -1.42 -7.88
C LEU A 320 -26.84 -2.31 -6.83
N PHE A 321 -27.01 -1.84 -5.60
CA PHE A 321 -27.62 -2.58 -4.49
C PHE A 321 -29.00 -2.05 -4.08
N GLY A 322 -29.40 -0.86 -4.57
CA GLY A 322 -30.72 -0.27 -4.40
C GLY A 322 -31.58 -0.50 -5.64
N ASN A 323 -32.87 -0.71 -5.45
CA ASN A 323 -33.88 -0.90 -6.51
C ASN A 323 -34.17 0.37 -7.34
N GLY A 324 -33.13 1.13 -7.73
CA GLY A 324 -33.30 2.38 -8.46
C GLY A 324 -32.06 2.78 -9.28
N ALA A 325 -32.18 2.62 -10.56
CA ALA A 325 -31.21 2.92 -11.60
C ALA A 325 -30.54 4.30 -11.47
N ASN A 326 -29.24 4.28 -11.25
CA ASN A 326 -28.35 5.33 -11.75
C ASN A 326 -27.00 4.72 -12.11
N ASN A 327 -26.91 4.20 -13.34
CA ASN A 327 -25.77 3.43 -13.86
C ASN A 327 -24.60 4.32 -14.37
N ALA A 328 -24.60 5.62 -14.04
CA ALA A 328 -23.70 6.60 -14.64
C ALA A 328 -22.20 6.39 -14.34
N ASN A 329 -21.86 5.67 -13.27
CA ASN A 329 -20.47 5.50 -12.81
C ASN A 329 -20.00 4.02 -12.76
N MET A 330 -20.71 3.11 -13.44
CA MET A 330 -20.32 1.71 -13.53
C MET A 330 -19.07 1.55 -14.44
N PRO A 331 -18.13 0.63 -14.12
CA PRO A 331 -17.07 0.27 -15.07
C PRO A 331 -17.67 0.01 -16.44
N THR A 332 -17.19 0.76 -17.44
CA THR A 332 -17.73 0.71 -18.78
C THR A 332 -16.66 0.23 -19.74
N ILE A 333 -17.00 -0.69 -20.62
CA ILE A 333 -16.13 -1.12 -21.70
C ILE A 333 -16.80 -0.88 -23.06
N GLU A 334 -16.02 -0.44 -24.02
CA GLU A 334 -16.43 -0.30 -25.41
C GLU A 334 -16.23 -1.62 -26.14
N ILE A 335 -17.26 -2.13 -26.79
CA ILE A 335 -17.21 -3.36 -27.59
C ILE A 335 -17.81 -3.14 -28.97
N GLU A 336 -17.32 -3.88 -29.94
CA GLU A 336 -17.90 -3.88 -31.28
C GLU A 336 -19.19 -4.72 -31.29
N ALA A 337 -20.13 -4.35 -32.17
CA ALA A 337 -21.28 -5.21 -32.45
C ALA A 337 -20.80 -6.59 -32.93
N GLU A 338 -21.59 -7.64 -32.66
CA GLU A 338 -21.25 -9.05 -32.89
C GLU A 338 -20.09 -9.62 -32.04
N THR A 339 -19.62 -8.87 -31.04
CA THR A 339 -18.68 -9.42 -30.04
C THR A 339 -19.31 -10.61 -29.32
N SER A 340 -18.56 -11.74 -29.23
CA SER A 340 -19.05 -12.91 -28.52
C SER A 340 -19.16 -12.65 -27.03
N ILE A 341 -20.13 -13.25 -26.34
CA ILE A 341 -20.29 -13.15 -24.88
C ILE A 341 -19.03 -13.56 -24.14
N LEU A 342 -18.30 -14.55 -24.65
CA LEU A 342 -17.05 -15.02 -24.06
C LEU A 342 -15.96 -13.94 -24.12
N ASP A 343 -15.86 -13.22 -25.24
CA ASP A 343 -14.91 -12.14 -25.42
C ASP A 343 -15.32 -10.91 -24.56
N ALA A 344 -16.61 -10.60 -24.49
CA ALA A 344 -17.12 -9.54 -23.61
C ALA A 344 -16.81 -9.81 -22.12
N ILE A 345 -16.93 -11.06 -21.66
CA ILE A 345 -16.58 -11.48 -20.29
C ILE A 345 -15.08 -11.28 -20.03
N ILE A 346 -14.22 -11.56 -21.02
CA ILE A 346 -12.76 -11.36 -20.90
C ILE A 346 -12.45 -9.87 -20.90
N LEU A 347 -13.02 -9.09 -21.81
CA LEU A 347 -12.82 -7.63 -21.87
C LEU A 347 -13.29 -6.93 -20.60
N ALA A 348 -14.37 -7.39 -19.98
CA ALA A 348 -14.84 -6.92 -18.68
C ALA A 348 -13.91 -7.34 -17.52
N GLY A 349 -12.88 -8.13 -17.79
CA GLY A 349 -11.95 -8.63 -16.78
C GLY A 349 -12.55 -9.67 -15.82
N PHE A 350 -13.68 -10.30 -16.20
CA PHE A 350 -14.35 -11.32 -15.38
C PHE A 350 -13.75 -12.70 -15.56
N ALA A 351 -13.01 -12.93 -16.66
CA ALA A 351 -12.26 -14.15 -16.93
C ALA A 351 -10.94 -13.82 -17.64
N GLN A 352 -9.93 -14.68 -17.44
CA GLN A 352 -8.62 -14.56 -18.10
C GLN A 352 -8.55 -15.34 -19.42
N SER A 353 -9.52 -16.22 -19.69
CA SER A 353 -9.56 -17.06 -20.88
C SER A 353 -10.99 -17.45 -21.24
N LYS A 354 -11.19 -17.84 -22.52
CA LYS A 354 -12.48 -18.37 -22.99
C LYS A 354 -12.91 -19.65 -22.24
N GLY A 355 -11.97 -20.47 -21.79
CA GLY A 355 -12.25 -21.63 -20.96
C GLY A 355 -12.85 -21.25 -19.61
N GLN A 356 -12.27 -20.27 -18.95
CA GLN A 356 -12.77 -19.75 -17.67
C GLN A 356 -14.13 -19.06 -17.84
N ALA A 357 -14.32 -18.29 -18.92
CA ALA A 357 -15.61 -17.66 -19.24
C ALA A 357 -16.71 -18.70 -19.43
N LYS A 358 -16.45 -19.81 -20.15
CA LYS A 358 -17.40 -20.94 -20.30
C LYS A 358 -17.77 -21.56 -18.96
N THR A 359 -16.80 -21.77 -18.07
CA THR A 359 -17.03 -22.29 -16.73
C THR A 359 -17.94 -21.37 -15.91
N LEU A 360 -17.72 -20.05 -15.96
CA LEU A 360 -18.55 -19.07 -15.27
C LEU A 360 -20.00 -19.08 -15.78
N ILE A 361 -20.22 -19.20 -17.09
CA ILE A 361 -21.57 -19.31 -17.69
C ILE A 361 -22.23 -20.62 -17.23
N ALA A 362 -21.52 -21.76 -17.31
CA ALA A 362 -22.05 -23.06 -16.93
C ALA A 362 -22.46 -23.12 -15.42
N GLN A 363 -21.76 -22.37 -14.57
CA GLN A 363 -22.08 -22.24 -13.15
C GLN A 363 -23.23 -21.23 -12.90
N GLY A 364 -23.83 -20.63 -13.93
CA GLY A 364 -24.87 -19.62 -13.81
C GLY A 364 -24.36 -18.32 -13.16
N GLY A 365 -23.05 -18.07 -13.23
CA GLY A 365 -22.39 -16.92 -12.62
C GLY A 365 -22.42 -15.65 -13.48
N ILE A 366 -22.93 -15.69 -14.70
CA ILE A 366 -22.99 -14.56 -15.64
C ILE A 366 -24.43 -14.21 -15.99
N THR A 367 -24.77 -12.91 -15.89
CA THR A 367 -26.07 -12.38 -16.36
C THR A 367 -25.85 -11.16 -17.24
N LEU A 368 -26.80 -10.93 -18.17
CA LEU A 368 -26.98 -9.70 -18.95
C LEU A 368 -28.32 -9.08 -18.57
N ASN A 369 -28.31 -7.85 -18.08
CA ASN A 369 -29.52 -7.16 -17.57
C ASN A 369 -30.37 -8.08 -16.70
N ASP A 370 -29.71 -8.75 -15.71
CA ASP A 370 -30.30 -9.71 -14.76
C ASP A 370 -30.78 -11.05 -15.36
N ASN A 371 -30.76 -11.22 -16.68
CA ASN A 371 -31.07 -12.48 -17.33
C ASN A 371 -29.85 -13.37 -17.38
N LYS A 372 -29.96 -14.63 -16.94
CA LYS A 372 -28.84 -15.58 -16.99
C LYS A 372 -28.41 -15.82 -18.45
N VAL A 373 -27.11 -15.78 -18.66
CA VAL A 373 -26.51 -16.19 -19.93
C VAL A 373 -26.33 -17.70 -19.90
N GLU A 374 -26.98 -18.40 -20.80
CA GLU A 374 -26.87 -19.86 -20.96
C GLU A 374 -26.24 -20.26 -22.31
N ASP A 375 -26.40 -19.40 -23.31
CA ASP A 375 -25.88 -19.64 -24.67
C ASP A 375 -24.41 -19.17 -24.77
N LEU A 376 -23.51 -20.12 -24.95
CA LEU A 376 -22.08 -19.88 -25.17
C LEU A 376 -21.75 -19.22 -26.50
N GLN A 377 -22.70 -19.26 -27.49
CA GLN A 377 -22.58 -18.68 -28.81
C GLN A 377 -23.22 -17.30 -28.89
N LEU A 378 -23.81 -16.81 -27.79
CA LEU A 378 -24.45 -15.50 -27.78
C LEU A 378 -23.50 -14.42 -28.26
N LYS A 379 -23.98 -13.63 -29.24
CA LYS A 379 -23.30 -12.44 -29.73
C LYS A 379 -24.06 -11.20 -29.29
N ILE A 380 -23.31 -10.18 -28.85
CA ILE A 380 -23.87 -8.92 -28.44
C ILE A 380 -24.14 -8.06 -29.67
N THR A 381 -25.40 -7.93 -30.00
CA THR A 381 -25.85 -7.24 -31.22
C THR A 381 -25.90 -5.73 -31.05
N SER A 382 -25.93 -4.97 -32.17
CA SER A 382 -26.09 -3.50 -32.15
C SER A 382 -27.37 -3.09 -31.41
N ASN A 383 -28.47 -3.86 -31.55
CA ASN A 383 -29.72 -3.60 -30.83
C ASN A 383 -29.57 -3.73 -29.31
N MET A 384 -28.78 -4.68 -28.82
CA MET A 384 -28.52 -4.83 -27.39
C MET A 384 -27.67 -3.67 -26.86
N LEU A 385 -26.77 -3.12 -27.68
CA LEU A 385 -25.91 -1.99 -27.33
C LEU A 385 -26.62 -0.62 -27.47
N SER A 386 -27.76 -0.56 -28.15
CA SER A 386 -28.56 0.68 -28.22
C SER A 386 -29.33 0.97 -26.94
N GLU A 387 -29.49 -0.03 -26.08
CA GLU A 387 -30.04 0.09 -24.75
C GLU A 387 -28.95 -0.08 -23.71
N GLU A 388 -29.24 0.26 -22.47
CA GLU A 388 -28.28 0.04 -21.39
C GLU A 388 -28.07 -1.46 -21.18
N LEU A 389 -26.84 -1.93 -21.45
CA LEU A 389 -26.48 -3.33 -21.34
C LEU A 389 -25.46 -3.55 -20.21
N ILE A 390 -25.88 -4.28 -19.17
CA ILE A 390 -25.07 -4.55 -17.99
C ILE A 390 -24.71 -6.02 -17.92
N LEU A 391 -23.42 -6.31 -17.99
CA LEU A 391 -22.84 -7.63 -17.77
C LEU A 391 -22.50 -7.79 -16.28
N LYS A 392 -22.96 -8.89 -15.66
CA LYS A 392 -22.72 -9.17 -14.23
C LYS A 392 -22.02 -10.51 -14.05
N LYS A 393 -21.07 -10.58 -13.07
CA LYS A 393 -20.45 -11.80 -12.56
C LYS A 393 -20.84 -11.98 -11.11
N GLY A 394 -21.75 -12.91 -10.84
CA GLY A 394 -22.27 -13.15 -9.49
C GLY A 394 -22.91 -11.89 -8.87
N LYS A 395 -22.73 -11.71 -7.55
CA LYS A 395 -23.32 -10.58 -6.81
C LYS A 395 -22.42 -9.34 -6.75
N LYS A 396 -21.17 -9.43 -7.23
CA LYS A 396 -20.14 -8.40 -6.95
C LYS A 396 -19.44 -7.83 -8.19
N GLY A 397 -19.53 -8.47 -9.33
CA GLY A 397 -18.92 -8.01 -10.58
C GLY A 397 -19.94 -7.38 -11.51
N PHE A 398 -19.75 -6.12 -11.92
CA PHE A 398 -20.65 -5.38 -12.81
C PHE A 398 -19.81 -4.62 -13.85
N CYS A 399 -20.30 -4.57 -15.08
CA CYS A 399 -19.67 -3.83 -16.16
C CYS A 399 -20.73 -3.40 -17.16
N LYS A 400 -20.73 -2.12 -17.53
CA LYS A 400 -21.60 -1.59 -18.61
C LYS A 400 -20.91 -1.83 -19.94
N LEU A 401 -21.64 -2.38 -20.90
CA LEU A 401 -21.20 -2.56 -22.27
C LEU A 401 -21.78 -1.44 -23.15
N ILE A 402 -20.93 -0.74 -23.87
CA ILE A 402 -21.33 0.30 -24.81
C ILE A 402 -20.76 0.02 -26.19
N SER A 403 -21.38 0.57 -27.22
CA SER A 403 -20.86 0.48 -28.59
C SER A 403 -19.58 1.30 -28.74
N LYS A 404 -18.62 0.71 -29.39
CA LYS A 404 -17.40 1.40 -29.83
C LYS A 404 -17.71 2.34 -31.01
#